data_8c90581b8744701e43f7068ab2fa50cf
#
_entry.id   8c90581b8744701e43f7068ab2fa50cf
#
_cell.length_a   1.000
_cell.length_b   1.000
_cell.length_c   1.000
_cell.angle_alpha   90.00
_cell.angle_beta   90.00
_cell.angle_gamma   90.00
#
_symmetry.space_group_name_H-M   'P 1'
#
loop_
_entity.id
_entity.type
_entity.pdbx_description
1 polymer ?
#
loop_
_entity_poly.entity_id
_entity_poly.type
_entity_poly.pdbx_seq_one_letter_code
_entity_poly.pdbx_strand_id
1 'polypeptide(L)'
;MRRLSHFPLLLLLAAVLLAAAPHPAHPLTELEASQIRRFQDYLRICTAHPAPDYAGAAAFLLPYAASLGLHTATLHFSPCKSKPLLLLTWPGTDPSLPSILLNSHLDSVPAEPEHWIHSPYAAHRDPATGRVYARGAQDDKCLPVQYLEAIRGLQAAGFAPARTVHVSLVPDEEIGGEDGHEKFVQSEEFRALNVGFMLDEGQASPTDVYRVFYADRLVWKLIVKATGPPGHGSKMFDGAAVGNLMDCIETVAGYRDAQFDKVKSGKCGPGEVVSVNPVYMNAGTPSPTGFVMNMQPSEAEVGFDLRLPPTEDIEQIERRIKEEWAPAHKNLTYQLMKKGPVRDVTGRPLLTPANASNPWWSVFEQAIISSGGKLAKPEILSSTTDARFVRQMGVPALGFSPMINTPILLHDHNEFLEDKVFLRGIEVYQHLIRALSSFKG
;
A
#
# COMPACT_ATOMS: atom_id res chain seq x y z
N MET A 1 -18.91 -65.48 -26.12
CA MET A 1 -20.10 -65.58 -25.23
C MET A 1 -19.80 -64.89 -23.91
N ARG A 2 -20.77 -64.08 -23.48
CA ARG A 2 -20.93 -63.37 -22.19
C ARG A 2 -20.09 -62.10 -21.98
N ARG A 3 -20.78 -60.97 -22.24
CA ARG A 3 -20.52 -59.63 -21.74
C ARG A 3 -20.78 -59.60 -20.22
N LEU A 4 -19.95 -58.89 -19.48
CA LEU A 4 -20.31 -58.35 -18.17
C LEU A 4 -19.96 -56.86 -18.17
N SER A 5 -21.01 -56.08 -18.09
CA SER A 5 -21.03 -54.64 -17.96
C SER A 5 -20.68 -54.27 -16.51
N HIS A 6 -19.70 -53.39 -16.33
CA HIS A 6 -19.53 -52.69 -15.07
C HIS A 6 -19.92 -51.21 -15.23
N PHE A 7 -21.02 -50.84 -14.60
CA PHE A 7 -21.43 -49.45 -14.34
C PHE A 7 -20.55 -48.89 -13.21
N PRO A 8 -19.96 -47.74 -13.35
CA PRO A 8 -19.42 -47.03 -12.21
C PRO A 8 -20.54 -46.22 -11.53
N LEU A 9 -20.68 -46.47 -10.26
CA LEU A 9 -21.57 -45.78 -9.34
C LEU A 9 -21.05 -44.33 -9.16
N LEU A 10 -21.73 -43.33 -9.74
CA LEU A 10 -21.49 -41.92 -9.45
C LEU A 10 -22.06 -41.61 -8.06
N LEU A 11 -21.17 -41.47 -7.07
CA LEU A 11 -21.49 -40.84 -5.79
C LEU A 11 -21.58 -39.34 -5.99
N LEU A 12 -22.80 -38.78 -6.07
CA LEU A 12 -23.07 -37.37 -5.92
C LEU A 12 -22.80 -37.00 -4.43
N LEU A 13 -21.67 -36.37 -4.14
CA LEU A 13 -21.49 -35.61 -2.91
C LEU A 13 -22.23 -34.28 -3.10
N ALA A 14 -23.45 -34.19 -2.58
CA ALA A 14 -24.12 -32.93 -2.36
C ALA A 14 -23.45 -32.25 -1.14
N ALA A 15 -22.53 -31.32 -1.39
CA ALA A 15 -22.07 -30.40 -0.38
C ALA A 15 -23.21 -29.44 -0.06
N VAL A 16 -23.89 -29.70 1.05
CA VAL A 16 -24.84 -28.75 1.64
C VAL A 16 -24.02 -27.57 2.18
N LEU A 17 -23.92 -26.50 1.39
CA LEU A 17 -23.53 -25.18 1.89
C LEU A 17 -24.60 -24.73 2.88
N LEU A 18 -24.39 -24.98 4.17
CA LEU A 18 -25.09 -24.25 5.21
C LEU A 18 -24.66 -22.77 5.09
N ALA A 19 -25.42 -21.99 4.33
CA ALA A 19 -25.38 -20.55 4.46
C ALA A 19 -25.82 -20.24 5.91
N ALA A 20 -24.88 -19.83 6.75
CA ALA A 20 -25.21 -19.30 8.06
C ALA A 20 -26.20 -18.15 7.84
N ALA A 21 -27.41 -18.29 8.39
CA ALA A 21 -28.40 -17.23 8.33
C ALA A 21 -27.75 -15.95 8.90
N PRO A 22 -27.92 -14.79 8.26
CA PRO A 22 -27.37 -13.55 8.79
C PRO A 22 -27.95 -13.34 10.19
N HIS A 23 -27.09 -13.22 11.18
CA HIS A 23 -27.53 -12.81 12.51
C HIS A 23 -28.24 -11.47 12.36
N PRO A 24 -29.41 -11.27 13.01
CA PRO A 24 -30.08 -9.98 12.96
C PRO A 24 -29.09 -8.92 13.45
N ALA A 25 -28.77 -7.97 12.60
CA ALA A 25 -27.88 -6.87 12.93
C ALA A 25 -28.49 -6.13 14.12
N HIS A 26 -27.74 -5.99 15.22
CA HIS A 26 -28.17 -5.11 16.31
C HIS A 26 -28.38 -3.71 15.73
N PRO A 27 -29.48 -3.03 16.10
CA PRO A 27 -29.71 -1.67 15.62
C PRO A 27 -28.53 -0.79 16.05
N LEU A 28 -27.98 -0.04 15.09
CA LEU A 28 -26.91 0.91 15.35
C LEU A 28 -27.37 1.94 16.38
N THR A 29 -26.50 2.27 17.33
CA THR A 29 -26.68 3.44 18.20
C THR A 29 -26.63 4.74 17.37
N GLU A 30 -27.14 5.84 17.91
CA GLU A 30 -27.04 7.14 17.26
C GLU A 30 -25.59 7.56 16.99
N LEU A 31 -24.69 7.21 17.90
CA LEU A 31 -23.25 7.45 17.75
C LEU A 31 -22.69 6.67 16.56
N GLU A 32 -22.87 5.35 16.53
CA GLU A 32 -22.40 4.48 15.44
C GLU A 32 -22.98 4.91 14.09
N ALA A 33 -24.28 5.22 14.03
CA ALA A 33 -24.90 5.71 12.82
C ALA A 33 -24.30 7.05 12.37
N SER A 34 -23.92 7.93 13.31
CA SER A 34 -23.24 9.20 13.02
C SER A 34 -21.82 8.97 12.51
N GLN A 35 -21.06 8.03 13.06
CA GLN A 35 -19.72 7.66 12.63
C GLN A 35 -19.71 7.10 11.20
N ILE A 36 -20.65 6.18 10.91
CA ILE A 36 -20.82 5.61 9.57
C ILE A 36 -21.20 6.70 8.56
N ARG A 37 -22.12 7.64 8.92
CA ARG A 37 -22.46 8.75 8.03
C ARG A 37 -21.25 9.62 7.70
N ARG A 38 -20.39 9.97 8.67
CA ARG A 38 -19.16 10.75 8.40
C ARG A 38 -18.21 9.99 7.46
N PHE A 39 -18.07 8.70 7.63
CA PHE A 39 -17.30 7.87 6.72
C PHE A 39 -17.89 7.91 5.31
N GLN A 40 -19.20 7.71 5.16
CA GLN A 40 -19.87 7.80 3.86
C GLN A 40 -19.75 9.21 3.24
N ASP A 41 -19.87 10.29 4.04
CA ASP A 41 -19.76 11.67 3.56
C ASP A 41 -18.35 11.96 3.04
N TYR A 42 -17.32 11.46 3.72
CA TYR A 42 -15.95 11.58 3.25
C TYR A 42 -15.70 10.75 1.97
N LEU A 43 -16.23 9.55 1.87
CA LEU A 43 -16.12 8.70 0.68
C LEU A 43 -16.77 9.33 -0.57
N ARG A 44 -17.83 10.15 -0.40
CA ARG A 44 -18.50 10.85 -1.53
C ARG A 44 -17.66 11.95 -2.15
N ILE A 45 -16.65 12.42 -1.48
CA ILE A 45 -15.70 13.39 -2.05
C ILE A 45 -14.77 12.63 -2.98
N CYS A 46 -14.84 12.90 -4.29
CA CYS A 46 -14.02 12.19 -5.28
C CYS A 46 -12.59 12.72 -5.26
N THR A 47 -11.70 11.98 -4.64
CA THR A 47 -10.26 12.29 -4.59
C THR A 47 -9.43 11.41 -5.52
N ALA A 48 -10.05 10.86 -6.57
CA ALA A 48 -9.39 10.00 -7.52
C ALA A 48 -8.54 10.78 -8.53
N HIS A 49 -7.36 10.22 -8.85
CA HIS A 49 -6.54 10.71 -9.94
C HIS A 49 -7.26 10.59 -11.29
N PRO A 50 -6.96 11.47 -12.28
CA PRO A 50 -5.89 12.50 -12.26
C PRO A 50 -6.29 13.84 -11.67
N ALA A 51 -7.50 14.01 -11.12
CA ALA A 51 -8.02 15.30 -10.63
C ALA A 51 -8.66 15.17 -9.24
N PRO A 52 -7.89 14.85 -8.18
CA PRO A 52 -8.41 14.71 -6.83
C PRO A 52 -9.03 16.00 -6.30
N ASP A 53 -10.24 15.91 -5.71
CA ASP A 53 -10.88 17.04 -5.01
C ASP A 53 -10.28 17.21 -3.59
N TYR A 54 -9.02 17.65 -3.54
CA TYR A 54 -8.35 17.96 -2.28
C TYR A 54 -9.01 19.10 -1.52
N ALA A 55 -9.65 20.05 -2.25
CA ALA A 55 -10.34 21.17 -1.61
C ALA A 55 -11.57 20.67 -0.85
N GLY A 56 -12.36 19.78 -1.44
CA GLY A 56 -13.48 19.12 -0.79
C GLY A 56 -13.03 18.29 0.41
N ALA A 57 -11.95 17.50 0.28
CA ALA A 57 -11.39 16.74 1.38
C ALA A 57 -10.96 17.64 2.55
N ALA A 58 -10.24 18.74 2.28
CA ALA A 58 -9.83 19.70 3.30
C ALA A 58 -11.04 20.40 3.94
N ALA A 59 -12.06 20.78 3.16
CA ALA A 59 -13.28 21.40 3.66
C ALA A 59 -14.09 20.47 4.57
N PHE A 60 -13.96 19.17 4.43
CA PHE A 60 -14.58 18.18 5.31
C PHE A 60 -13.74 17.94 6.57
N LEU A 61 -12.44 17.67 6.42
CA LEU A 61 -11.57 17.19 7.49
C LEU A 61 -11.13 18.30 8.46
N LEU A 62 -10.77 19.48 7.97
CA LEU A 62 -10.25 20.56 8.83
C LEU A 62 -11.29 21.09 9.83
N PRO A 63 -12.55 21.41 9.44
CA PRO A 63 -13.58 21.80 10.41
C PRO A 63 -13.89 20.68 11.40
N TYR A 64 -13.87 19.43 10.96
CA TYR A 64 -14.10 18.30 11.86
C TYR A 64 -12.98 18.21 12.92
N ALA A 65 -11.71 18.26 12.52
CA ALA A 65 -10.59 18.28 13.44
C ALA A 65 -10.62 19.50 14.39
N ALA A 66 -10.92 20.68 13.86
CA ALA A 66 -11.08 21.89 14.68
C ALA A 66 -12.19 21.78 15.71
N SER A 67 -13.32 21.10 15.38
CA SER A 67 -14.42 20.84 16.32
C SER A 67 -14.02 19.94 17.49
N LEU A 68 -12.93 19.17 17.34
CA LEU A 68 -12.31 18.35 18.38
C LEU A 68 -11.21 19.12 19.13
N GLY A 69 -11.02 20.40 18.87
CA GLY A 69 -9.97 21.22 19.50
C GLY A 69 -8.56 20.88 19.03
N LEU A 70 -8.40 20.23 17.89
CA LEU A 70 -7.09 19.97 17.31
C LEU A 70 -6.56 21.23 16.61
N HIS A 71 -5.27 21.50 16.72
CA HIS A 71 -4.63 22.50 15.90
C HIS A 71 -4.54 21.99 14.46
N THR A 72 -4.91 22.81 13.49
CA THR A 72 -4.91 22.44 12.08
C THR A 72 -3.96 23.32 11.27
N ALA A 73 -3.22 22.72 10.36
CA ALA A 73 -2.38 23.43 9.39
C ALA A 73 -2.52 22.79 8.01
N THR A 74 -2.33 23.60 6.97
CA THR A 74 -2.25 23.13 5.59
C THR A 74 -0.87 23.49 5.05
N LEU A 75 -0.10 22.48 4.69
CA LEU A 75 1.26 22.60 4.16
C LEU A 75 1.24 22.35 2.66
N HIS A 76 2.17 22.96 1.93
CA HIS A 76 2.27 22.83 0.48
C HIS A 76 3.74 22.69 0.08
N PHE A 77 4.09 21.57 -0.52
CA PHE A 77 5.43 21.27 -0.98
C PHE A 77 5.57 21.29 -2.52
N SER A 78 4.44 21.29 -3.24
CA SER A 78 4.43 21.46 -4.69
C SER A 78 4.42 22.95 -5.08
N PRO A 79 5.09 23.36 -6.19
CA PRO A 79 5.14 24.76 -6.61
C PRO A 79 3.76 25.38 -6.90
N CYS A 80 2.83 24.60 -7.44
CA CYS A 80 1.46 25.05 -7.77
C CYS A 80 0.52 25.05 -6.57
N LYS A 81 0.95 24.57 -5.41
CA LYS A 81 0.12 24.43 -4.19
C LYS A 81 -1.16 23.60 -4.39
N SER A 82 -1.23 22.78 -5.44
CA SER A 82 -2.41 21.98 -5.77
C SER A 82 -2.53 20.72 -4.94
N LYS A 83 -1.46 20.32 -4.24
CA LYS A 83 -1.36 19.13 -3.41
C LYS A 83 -1.17 19.53 -1.95
N PRO A 84 -2.26 19.79 -1.20
CA PRO A 84 -2.17 20.14 0.21
C PRO A 84 -1.87 18.92 1.08
N LEU A 85 -0.99 19.06 2.05
CA LEU A 85 -0.85 18.17 3.19
C LEU A 85 -1.58 18.80 4.37
N LEU A 86 -2.53 18.07 4.97
CA LEU A 86 -3.25 18.53 6.15
C LEU A 86 -2.57 17.93 7.39
N LEU A 87 -2.16 18.80 8.30
CA LEU A 87 -1.55 18.43 9.57
C LEU A 87 -2.49 18.80 10.72
N LEU A 88 -2.91 17.79 11.48
CA LEU A 88 -3.81 17.95 12.62
C LEU A 88 -3.03 17.57 13.88
N THR A 89 -3.09 18.38 14.93
CA THR A 89 -2.27 18.18 16.12
C THR A 89 -3.10 18.17 17.38
N TRP A 90 -3.02 17.09 18.15
CA TRP A 90 -3.53 16.99 19.50
C TRP A 90 -2.35 17.17 20.47
N PRO A 91 -2.19 18.33 21.12
CA PRO A 91 -1.04 18.58 21.98
C PRO A 91 -0.98 17.60 23.15
N GLY A 92 0.22 17.09 23.40
CA GLY A 92 0.53 16.30 24.59
C GLY A 92 0.78 17.17 25.82
N THR A 93 0.67 16.57 27.01
CA THR A 93 0.96 17.23 28.28
C THR A 93 2.46 17.37 28.54
N ASP A 94 3.30 16.62 27.82
CA ASP A 94 4.75 16.70 27.86
C ASP A 94 5.34 16.87 26.45
N PRO A 95 5.54 18.09 25.99
CA PRO A 95 6.06 18.38 24.65
C PRO A 95 7.55 18.01 24.46
N SER A 96 8.27 17.64 25.52
CA SER A 96 9.66 17.18 25.42
C SER A 96 9.77 15.75 24.89
N LEU A 97 8.71 14.97 25.02
CA LEU A 97 8.67 13.60 24.52
C LEU A 97 8.51 13.59 22.97
N PRO A 98 9.20 12.69 22.27
CA PRO A 98 8.95 12.49 20.86
C PRO A 98 7.47 12.20 20.57
N SER A 99 6.94 12.78 19.50
CA SER A 99 5.52 12.70 19.16
C SER A 99 5.15 11.39 18.46
N ILE A 100 3.85 11.15 18.34
CA ILE A 100 3.27 10.07 17.53
C ILE A 100 2.68 10.66 16.26
N LEU A 101 2.98 10.06 15.12
CA LEU A 101 2.40 10.42 13.83
C LEU A 101 1.45 9.31 13.36
N LEU A 102 0.21 9.66 13.08
CA LEU A 102 -0.77 8.83 12.39
C LEU A 102 -0.88 9.36 10.96
N ASN A 103 -0.55 8.54 9.98
CA ASN A 103 -0.58 8.95 8.58
C ASN A 103 -1.73 8.28 7.83
N SER A 104 -2.19 8.96 6.79
CA SER A 104 -3.14 8.46 5.80
C SER A 104 -3.04 9.37 4.58
N HIS A 105 -3.44 8.88 3.41
CA HIS A 105 -3.46 9.70 2.21
C HIS A 105 -4.86 10.23 1.88
N LEU A 106 -4.89 11.31 1.09
CA LEU A 106 -6.13 11.99 0.67
C LEU A 106 -6.63 11.47 -0.68
N ASP A 107 -5.70 11.08 -1.56
CA ASP A 107 -5.98 10.66 -2.92
C ASP A 107 -6.48 9.21 -3.00
N SER A 108 -6.88 8.80 -4.17
CA SER A 108 -7.23 7.41 -4.48
C SER A 108 -6.97 7.13 -5.96
N VAL A 109 -6.83 5.85 -6.31
CA VAL A 109 -6.78 5.44 -7.71
C VAL A 109 -8.13 5.66 -8.39
N PRO A 110 -8.17 5.84 -9.74
CA PRO A 110 -9.41 5.91 -10.49
C PRO A 110 -10.22 4.62 -10.38
N ALA A 111 -11.51 4.71 -10.66
CA ALA A 111 -12.41 3.57 -10.77
C ALA A 111 -12.96 3.47 -12.20
N GLU A 112 -13.35 2.27 -12.60
CA GLU A 112 -14.06 1.97 -13.84
C GLU A 112 -15.54 1.72 -13.51
N PRO A 113 -16.39 2.79 -13.49
CA PRO A 113 -17.74 2.73 -12.92
C PRO A 113 -18.64 1.65 -13.52
N GLU A 114 -18.41 1.28 -14.79
CA GLU A 114 -19.15 0.23 -15.51
C GLU A 114 -18.95 -1.18 -14.95
N HIS A 115 -17.89 -1.38 -14.15
CA HIS A 115 -17.61 -2.65 -13.51
C HIS A 115 -18.05 -2.69 -12.02
N TRP A 116 -18.71 -1.62 -11.55
CA TRP A 116 -19.18 -1.54 -10.17
C TRP A 116 -20.69 -1.79 -10.06
N ILE A 117 -21.10 -2.57 -9.04
CA ILE A 117 -22.52 -2.81 -8.74
C ILE A 117 -23.23 -1.57 -8.19
N HIS A 118 -22.46 -0.65 -7.57
CA HIS A 118 -22.91 0.68 -7.13
C HIS A 118 -21.90 1.69 -7.63
N SER A 119 -22.33 2.95 -7.85
CA SER A 119 -21.38 4.01 -8.22
C SER A 119 -20.23 4.09 -7.21
N PRO A 120 -18.95 4.08 -7.66
CA PRO A 120 -17.78 4.02 -6.78
C PRO A 120 -17.63 5.23 -5.83
N TYR A 121 -18.36 6.32 -6.08
CA TYR A 121 -18.32 7.52 -5.24
C TYR A 121 -19.68 7.81 -4.58
N ALA A 122 -20.62 6.86 -4.59
CA ALA A 122 -21.91 7.01 -3.91
C ALA A 122 -21.86 6.70 -2.42
N ALA A 123 -20.82 5.96 -1.99
CA ALA A 123 -20.68 5.43 -0.64
C ALA A 123 -21.96 4.66 -0.22
N HIS A 124 -22.42 3.78 -1.12
CA HIS A 124 -23.65 3.01 -0.89
C HIS A 124 -23.46 2.03 0.26
N ARG A 125 -24.29 2.16 1.30
CA ARG A 125 -24.35 1.18 2.40
C ARG A 125 -25.48 0.19 2.13
N ASP A 126 -25.13 -1.09 1.97
CA ASP A 126 -26.10 -2.16 1.89
C ASP A 126 -26.68 -2.44 3.31
N PRO A 127 -27.98 -2.28 3.51
CA PRO A 127 -28.60 -2.47 4.84
C PRO A 127 -28.61 -3.93 5.31
N ALA A 128 -28.48 -4.89 4.39
CA ALA A 128 -28.51 -6.31 4.75
C ALA A 128 -27.15 -6.82 5.25
N THR A 129 -26.05 -6.29 4.70
CA THR A 129 -24.68 -6.74 4.99
C THR A 129 -23.86 -5.72 5.79
N GLY A 130 -24.30 -4.46 5.82
CA GLY A 130 -23.52 -3.36 6.39
C GLY A 130 -22.33 -2.91 5.54
N ARG A 131 -22.17 -3.43 4.31
CA ARG A 131 -21.07 -3.08 3.42
C ARG A 131 -21.25 -1.67 2.88
N VAL A 132 -20.24 -0.85 3.04
CA VAL A 132 -20.16 0.50 2.44
C VAL A 132 -19.27 0.38 1.21
N TYR A 133 -19.90 0.40 0.04
CA TYR A 133 -19.22 0.31 -1.25
C TYR A 133 -18.73 1.67 -1.70
N ALA A 134 -17.43 1.85 -1.83
CA ALA A 134 -16.82 3.03 -2.44
C ALA A 134 -15.34 2.79 -2.76
N ARG A 135 -14.80 3.50 -3.76
CA ARG A 135 -13.36 3.65 -3.95
C ARG A 135 -12.78 4.43 -2.76
N GLY A 136 -11.71 3.90 -2.15
CA GLY A 136 -11.11 4.43 -0.95
C GLY A 136 -11.75 3.91 0.35
N ALA A 137 -12.67 2.94 0.29
CA ALA A 137 -13.28 2.39 1.50
C ALA A 137 -12.27 1.62 2.36
N GLN A 138 -11.32 0.93 1.74
CA GLN A 138 -10.19 0.26 2.39
C GLN A 138 -8.89 1.03 2.24
N ASP A 139 -8.70 1.72 1.12
CA ASP A 139 -7.48 2.37 0.68
C ASP A 139 -7.71 3.85 0.38
N ASP A 140 -7.49 4.77 1.36
CA ASP A 140 -7.41 4.50 2.82
C ASP A 140 -8.33 5.46 3.59
N LYS A 141 -9.36 6.03 2.92
CA LYS A 141 -10.26 7.06 3.47
C LYS A 141 -10.99 6.66 4.76
N CYS A 142 -10.97 5.39 5.13
CA CYS A 142 -11.48 4.95 6.43
C CYS A 142 -10.60 5.44 7.58
N LEU A 143 -9.27 5.53 7.39
CA LEU A 143 -8.31 5.83 8.44
C LEU A 143 -8.46 7.25 9.01
N PRO A 144 -8.53 8.34 8.21
CA PRO A 144 -8.70 9.69 8.76
C PRO A 144 -9.92 9.81 9.65
N VAL A 145 -11.04 9.19 9.24
CA VAL A 145 -12.27 9.23 10.02
C VAL A 145 -12.14 8.38 11.28
N GLN A 146 -11.51 7.19 11.21
CA GLN A 146 -11.24 6.37 12.38
C GLN A 146 -10.31 7.07 13.38
N TYR A 147 -9.26 7.77 12.92
CA TYR A 147 -8.37 8.54 13.81
C TYR A 147 -9.12 9.64 14.55
N LEU A 148 -9.90 10.44 13.82
CA LEU A 148 -10.64 11.55 14.42
C LEU A 148 -11.75 11.06 15.38
N GLU A 149 -12.46 9.98 15.03
CA GLU A 149 -13.46 9.36 15.91
C GLU A 149 -12.81 8.72 17.15
N ALA A 150 -11.64 8.12 17.01
CA ALA A 150 -10.90 7.57 18.14
C ALA A 150 -10.44 8.70 19.10
N ILE A 151 -9.91 9.79 18.57
CA ILE A 151 -9.55 10.98 19.36
C ILE A 151 -10.78 11.54 20.07
N ARG A 152 -11.92 11.69 19.37
CA ARG A 152 -13.19 12.14 19.97
C ARG A 152 -13.62 11.25 21.15
N GLY A 153 -13.57 9.94 20.97
CA GLY A 153 -13.91 8.99 22.03
C GLY A 153 -12.98 9.07 23.23
N LEU A 154 -11.68 9.22 22.99
CA LEU A 154 -10.69 9.39 24.05
C LEU A 154 -10.88 10.69 24.84
N GLN A 155 -11.15 11.80 24.15
CA GLN A 155 -11.47 13.09 24.79
C GLN A 155 -12.75 13.01 25.62
N ALA A 156 -13.80 12.37 25.10
CA ALA A 156 -15.05 12.15 25.84
C ALA A 156 -14.86 11.30 27.09
N ALA A 157 -13.87 10.39 27.09
CA ALA A 157 -13.45 9.62 28.26
C ALA A 157 -12.48 10.37 29.20
N GLY A 158 -12.24 11.67 29.00
CA GLY A 158 -11.35 12.49 29.81
C GLY A 158 -9.86 12.17 29.63
N PHE A 159 -9.47 11.48 28.58
CA PHE A 159 -8.06 11.17 28.30
C PHE A 159 -7.34 12.38 27.69
N ALA A 160 -6.14 12.65 28.20
CA ALA A 160 -5.18 13.58 27.61
C ALA A 160 -3.87 12.84 27.31
N PRO A 161 -3.31 12.95 26.10
CA PRO A 161 -2.08 12.26 25.76
C PRO A 161 -0.88 12.88 26.46
N ALA A 162 0.12 12.07 26.84
CA ALA A 162 1.40 12.59 27.34
C ALA A 162 2.23 13.13 26.16
N ARG A 163 2.37 12.34 25.11
CA ARG A 163 3.04 12.74 23.86
C ARG A 163 2.07 13.45 22.94
N THR A 164 2.52 14.43 22.20
CA THR A 164 1.74 15.03 21.12
C THR A 164 1.39 13.97 20.08
N VAL A 165 0.15 13.97 19.63
CA VAL A 165 -0.33 13.12 18.54
C VAL A 165 -0.59 14.00 17.32
N HIS A 166 0.10 13.72 16.23
CA HIS A 166 -0.13 14.34 14.94
C HIS A 166 -0.90 13.38 14.03
N VAL A 167 -1.78 13.93 13.20
CA VAL A 167 -2.37 13.22 12.07
C VAL A 167 -1.94 13.95 10.82
N SER A 168 -1.19 13.29 9.94
CA SER A 168 -0.85 13.79 8.61
C SER A 168 -1.75 13.13 7.58
N LEU A 169 -2.39 13.98 6.75
CA LEU A 169 -3.22 13.54 5.65
C LEU A 169 -2.57 14.08 4.38
N VAL A 170 -1.97 13.18 3.61
CA VAL A 170 -1.01 13.53 2.57
C VAL A 170 -1.62 13.41 1.19
N PRO A 171 -1.22 14.22 0.23
CA PRO A 171 -1.61 14.04 -1.17
C PRO A 171 -0.69 13.04 -1.86
N ASP A 172 -1.07 12.56 -3.03
CA ASP A 172 -0.27 11.89 -4.06
C ASP A 172 0.44 10.57 -3.66
N GLU A 173 -0.02 9.86 -2.62
CA GLU A 173 0.52 8.55 -2.27
C GLU A 173 0.41 7.59 -3.44
N GLU A 174 -0.77 7.49 -4.04
CA GLU A 174 -1.15 6.58 -5.13
C GLU A 174 -0.36 6.78 -6.44
N ILE A 175 0.32 7.91 -6.55
CA ILE A 175 1.20 8.21 -7.68
C ILE A 175 2.67 8.39 -7.27
N GLY A 176 3.02 7.99 -6.04
CA GLY A 176 4.40 7.86 -5.55
C GLY A 176 4.83 8.80 -4.44
N GLY A 177 3.97 9.73 -3.95
CA GLY A 177 4.20 10.55 -2.77
C GLY A 177 5.28 11.63 -2.89
N GLU A 178 5.73 11.93 -4.12
CA GLU A 178 6.92 12.76 -4.36
C GLU A 178 6.72 14.25 -4.00
N ASP A 179 5.51 14.78 -4.15
CA ASP A 179 5.17 16.18 -3.82
C ASP A 179 4.54 16.35 -2.42
N GLY A 180 4.11 15.24 -1.81
CA GLY A 180 3.50 15.19 -0.50
C GLY A 180 4.48 14.71 0.57
N HIS A 181 4.36 13.43 0.95
CA HIS A 181 5.06 12.90 2.11
C HIS A 181 6.58 12.88 1.96
N GLU A 182 7.13 12.60 0.77
CA GLU A 182 8.58 12.60 0.54
C GLU A 182 9.21 13.96 0.87
N LYS A 183 8.61 15.06 0.39
CA LYS A 183 9.09 16.41 0.70
C LYS A 183 8.81 16.82 2.14
N PHE A 184 7.68 16.36 2.69
CA PHE A 184 7.33 16.65 4.08
C PHE A 184 8.38 16.10 5.05
N VAL A 185 8.77 14.83 4.93
CA VAL A 185 9.77 14.24 5.86
C VAL A 185 11.14 14.90 5.79
N GLN A 186 11.45 15.58 4.69
CA GLN A 186 12.70 16.33 4.50
C GLN A 186 12.61 17.78 5.01
N SER A 187 11.40 18.28 5.32
CA SER A 187 11.13 19.66 5.68
C SER A 187 11.52 20.01 7.13
N GLU A 188 11.57 21.30 7.42
CA GLU A 188 11.73 21.79 8.79
C GLU A 188 10.46 21.59 9.61
N GLU A 189 9.31 21.64 8.97
CA GLU A 189 8.01 21.36 9.60
C GLU A 189 8.00 19.95 10.19
N PHE A 190 8.44 18.93 9.44
CA PHE A 190 8.53 17.57 9.97
C PHE A 190 9.53 17.44 11.11
N ARG A 191 10.70 18.05 10.98
CA ARG A 191 11.71 18.03 12.07
C ARG A 191 11.17 18.65 13.36
N ALA A 192 10.37 19.74 13.22
CA ALA A 192 9.76 20.41 14.37
C ALA A 192 8.70 19.55 15.09
N LEU A 193 8.11 18.53 14.43
CA LEU A 193 7.17 17.60 15.05
C LEU A 193 7.85 16.66 16.04
N ASN A 194 9.16 16.47 15.97
CA ASN A 194 9.93 15.53 16.80
C ASN A 194 9.30 14.13 16.82
N VAL A 195 9.02 13.56 15.64
CA VAL A 195 8.33 12.26 15.51
C VAL A 195 9.20 11.13 16.05
N GLY A 196 8.68 10.39 17.02
CA GLY A 196 9.35 9.21 17.59
C GLY A 196 8.83 7.89 17.04
N PHE A 197 7.59 7.87 16.53
CA PHE A 197 6.96 6.69 15.97
C PHE A 197 5.82 7.08 15.03
N MET A 198 5.63 6.30 13.97
CA MET A 198 4.54 6.49 13.02
C MET A 198 3.71 5.22 12.85
N LEU A 199 2.38 5.39 12.74
CA LEU A 199 1.50 4.43 12.12
C LEU A 199 1.05 4.97 10.77
N ASP A 200 1.15 4.13 9.77
CA ASP A 200 0.70 4.37 8.42
C ASP A 200 -0.39 3.35 8.05
N GLU A 201 -0.94 3.44 6.86
CA GLU A 201 -1.87 2.45 6.34
C GLU A 201 -1.25 1.04 6.28
N GLY A 202 -2.12 0.04 6.31
CA GLY A 202 -1.80 -1.36 6.09
C GLY A 202 -2.79 -1.97 5.11
N GLN A 203 -3.07 -3.25 5.27
CA GLN A 203 -4.04 -3.95 4.42
C GLN A 203 -5.08 -4.70 5.25
N ALA A 204 -6.24 -4.92 4.64
CA ALA A 204 -7.25 -5.80 5.18
C ALA A 204 -6.72 -7.23 5.39
N SER A 205 -7.33 -7.95 6.32
CA SER A 205 -7.10 -9.37 6.56
C SER A 205 -8.38 -10.17 6.27
N PRO A 206 -8.34 -11.18 5.42
CA PRO A 206 -9.49 -12.06 5.21
C PRO A 206 -9.80 -12.99 6.40
N THR A 207 -8.96 -12.97 7.43
CA THR A 207 -9.07 -13.79 8.64
C THR A 207 -9.35 -12.94 9.89
N ASP A 208 -9.47 -13.57 11.05
CA ASP A 208 -9.74 -12.94 12.35
C ASP A 208 -8.48 -12.34 13.04
N VAL A 209 -7.35 -12.25 12.34
CA VAL A 209 -6.11 -11.65 12.83
C VAL A 209 -5.76 -10.39 12.05
N TYR A 210 -5.27 -9.37 12.74
CA TYR A 210 -4.78 -8.14 12.10
C TYR A 210 -3.43 -8.37 11.45
N ARG A 211 -3.24 -7.83 10.26
CA ARG A 211 -1.93 -7.77 9.59
C ARG A 211 -1.18 -6.53 10.04
N VAL A 212 0.13 -6.62 10.08
CA VAL A 212 1.02 -5.50 10.39
C VAL A 212 2.26 -5.58 9.52
N PHE A 213 2.66 -4.43 8.97
CA PHE A 213 3.78 -4.34 8.04
C PHE A 213 4.90 -3.54 8.68
N TYR A 214 6.06 -4.18 8.82
CA TYR A 214 7.24 -3.59 9.43
C TYR A 214 8.23 -3.01 8.41
N ALA A 215 7.98 -3.23 7.14
CA ALA A 215 8.76 -2.74 6.01
C ALA A 215 7.93 -2.78 4.72
N ASP A 216 8.38 -2.03 3.72
CA ASP A 216 7.89 -2.05 2.35
C ASP A 216 8.99 -2.55 1.42
N ARG A 217 8.62 -3.07 0.23
CA ARG A 217 9.62 -3.37 -0.79
C ARG A 217 10.13 -2.07 -1.43
N LEU A 218 11.43 -2.06 -1.75
CA LEU A 218 12.07 -0.96 -2.47
C LEU A 218 11.63 -0.99 -3.94
N VAL A 219 11.43 0.19 -4.52
CA VAL A 219 10.98 0.34 -5.93
C VAL A 219 12.15 0.72 -6.81
N TRP A 220 12.45 -0.14 -7.79
CA TRP A 220 13.41 0.18 -8.84
C TRP A 220 12.76 0.07 -10.22
N LYS A 221 13.15 0.94 -11.14
CA LYS A 221 12.71 0.92 -12.53
C LYS A 221 13.94 0.74 -13.42
N LEU A 222 13.98 -0.38 -14.13
CA LEU A 222 15.11 -0.80 -14.97
C LEU A 222 14.70 -0.77 -16.44
N ILE A 223 15.48 -0.11 -17.28
CA ILE A 223 15.38 -0.22 -18.73
C ILE A 223 16.60 -0.98 -19.22
N VAL A 224 16.39 -1.99 -20.04
CA VAL A 224 17.46 -2.71 -20.77
C VAL A 224 17.30 -2.44 -22.25
N LYS A 225 18.40 -1.99 -22.89
CA LYS A 225 18.48 -1.74 -24.33
C LYS A 225 19.42 -2.74 -24.97
N ALA A 226 18.98 -3.28 -26.08
CA ALA A 226 19.75 -4.16 -26.93
C ALA A 226 20.07 -3.45 -28.26
N THR A 227 21.31 -3.61 -28.74
CA THR A 227 21.71 -3.18 -30.08
C THR A 227 22.16 -4.37 -30.92
N GLY A 228 22.04 -4.24 -32.23
CA GLY A 228 22.46 -5.30 -33.14
C GLY A 228 22.50 -4.83 -34.61
N PRO A 229 23.04 -5.64 -35.53
CA PRO A 229 23.07 -5.28 -36.95
C PRO A 229 21.68 -5.18 -37.54
N PRO A 230 21.30 -4.05 -38.16
CA PRO A 230 20.07 -3.98 -38.92
C PRO A 230 20.18 -4.68 -40.25
N GLY A 231 19.05 -5.08 -40.85
CA GLY A 231 19.10 -5.63 -42.18
C GLY A 231 17.81 -6.29 -42.65
N HIS A 232 17.88 -6.89 -43.80
CA HIS A 232 16.73 -7.55 -44.40
C HIS A 232 16.25 -8.74 -43.53
N GLY A 233 14.97 -8.84 -43.30
CA GLY A 233 14.36 -9.84 -42.39
C GLY A 233 14.66 -11.30 -42.73
N SER A 234 15.05 -11.59 -44.00
CA SER A 234 15.47 -12.93 -44.44
C SER A 234 16.90 -13.32 -44.05
N LYS A 235 17.71 -12.37 -43.56
CA LYS A 235 19.09 -12.65 -43.15
C LYS A 235 19.14 -13.14 -41.70
N MET A 236 20.04 -14.08 -41.45
CA MET A 236 20.39 -14.49 -40.11
C MET A 236 21.63 -13.74 -39.65
N PHE A 237 21.54 -13.07 -38.51
CA PHE A 237 22.60 -12.37 -37.86
C PHE A 237 22.82 -12.94 -36.45
N ASP A 238 24.09 -13.16 -36.11
CA ASP A 238 24.46 -13.34 -34.72
C ASP A 238 24.32 -11.99 -33.98
N GLY A 239 23.66 -12.01 -32.81
CA GLY A 239 23.52 -10.80 -31.99
C GLY A 239 22.57 -9.75 -32.57
N ALA A 240 21.51 -10.13 -33.29
CA ALA A 240 20.42 -9.23 -33.65
C ALA A 240 19.79 -8.61 -32.40
N ALA A 241 19.43 -7.31 -32.48
CA ALA A 241 18.96 -6.56 -31.30
C ALA A 241 17.75 -7.24 -30.61
N VAL A 242 16.76 -7.68 -31.37
CA VAL A 242 15.59 -8.38 -30.81
C VAL A 242 15.98 -9.73 -30.19
N GLY A 243 16.88 -10.48 -30.80
CA GLY A 243 17.39 -11.74 -30.26
C GLY A 243 18.10 -11.54 -28.91
N ASN A 244 19.00 -10.57 -28.83
CA ASN A 244 19.68 -10.22 -27.59
C ASN A 244 18.70 -9.80 -26.47
N LEU A 245 17.64 -9.05 -26.84
CA LEU A 245 16.60 -8.65 -25.89
C LEU A 245 15.78 -9.84 -25.40
N MET A 246 15.46 -10.78 -26.29
CA MET A 246 14.74 -12.02 -25.92
C MET A 246 15.54 -12.85 -24.92
N ASP A 247 16.86 -13.01 -25.14
CA ASP A 247 17.77 -13.69 -24.21
C ASP A 247 17.75 -13.03 -22.81
N CYS A 248 17.77 -11.69 -22.78
CA CYS A 248 17.64 -10.93 -21.54
C CYS A 248 16.33 -11.26 -20.83
N ILE A 249 15.21 -11.16 -21.55
CA ILE A 249 13.87 -11.42 -20.98
C ILE A 249 13.75 -12.84 -20.46
N GLU A 250 14.26 -13.84 -21.19
CA GLU A 250 14.26 -15.25 -20.76
C GLU A 250 15.07 -15.42 -19.46
N THR A 251 16.24 -14.81 -19.37
CA THR A 251 17.09 -14.84 -18.17
C THR A 251 16.38 -14.24 -16.96
N VAL A 252 15.75 -13.07 -17.15
CA VAL A 252 14.97 -12.38 -16.10
C VAL A 252 13.74 -13.21 -15.71
N ALA A 253 13.05 -13.79 -16.68
CA ALA A 253 11.87 -14.64 -16.43
C ALA A 253 12.24 -15.86 -15.58
N GLY A 254 13.34 -16.52 -15.86
CA GLY A 254 13.84 -17.64 -15.05
C GLY A 254 14.11 -17.25 -13.60
N TYR A 255 14.72 -16.09 -13.38
CA TYR A 255 14.91 -15.55 -12.02
C TYR A 255 13.57 -15.26 -11.33
N ARG A 256 12.65 -14.58 -12.04
CA ARG A 256 11.30 -14.26 -11.54
C ARG A 256 10.55 -15.52 -11.11
N ASP A 257 10.58 -16.55 -11.95
CA ASP A 257 9.89 -17.81 -11.67
C ASP A 257 10.44 -18.50 -10.42
N ALA A 258 11.76 -18.50 -10.24
CA ALA A 258 12.41 -19.03 -9.04
C ALA A 258 11.99 -18.25 -7.76
N GLN A 259 11.79 -16.92 -7.84
CA GLN A 259 11.26 -16.14 -6.72
C GLN A 259 9.78 -16.48 -6.47
N PHE A 260 8.98 -16.59 -7.53
CA PHE A 260 7.56 -16.90 -7.41
C PHE A 260 7.31 -18.31 -6.85
N ASP A 261 8.17 -19.27 -7.16
CA ASP A 261 8.09 -20.63 -6.60
C ASP A 261 8.31 -20.65 -5.08
N LYS A 262 9.11 -19.73 -4.52
CA LYS A 262 9.22 -19.57 -3.06
C LYS A 262 7.89 -19.16 -2.44
N VAL A 263 7.15 -18.26 -3.10
CA VAL A 263 5.83 -17.82 -2.64
C VAL A 263 4.80 -18.93 -2.79
N LYS A 264 4.71 -19.55 -3.97
CA LYS A 264 3.78 -20.67 -4.24
C LYS A 264 3.97 -21.85 -3.30
N SER A 265 5.21 -22.14 -2.90
CA SER A 265 5.54 -23.22 -1.95
C SER A 265 5.32 -22.84 -0.47
N GLY A 266 4.92 -21.58 -0.19
CA GLY A 266 4.74 -21.09 1.18
C GLY A 266 6.03 -20.88 1.97
N LYS A 267 7.20 -20.92 1.31
CA LYS A 267 8.50 -20.68 1.96
C LYS A 267 8.71 -19.21 2.35
N CYS A 268 8.16 -18.30 1.53
CA CYS A 268 8.26 -16.87 1.71
C CYS A 268 6.90 -16.22 1.49
N GLY A 269 6.65 -15.11 2.20
CA GLY A 269 5.55 -14.22 1.88
C GLY A 269 5.81 -13.41 0.59
N PRO A 270 4.77 -12.85 -0.04
CA PRO A 270 4.93 -12.05 -1.27
C PRO A 270 5.87 -10.84 -1.12
N GLY A 271 5.95 -10.26 0.07
CA GLY A 271 6.86 -9.16 0.38
C GLY A 271 8.31 -9.58 0.63
N GLU A 272 8.57 -10.87 0.88
CA GLU A 272 9.89 -11.42 1.24
C GLU A 272 10.71 -11.88 0.01
N VAL A 273 10.20 -11.67 -1.21
CA VAL A 273 10.87 -12.06 -2.47
C VAL A 273 11.05 -10.86 -3.39
N VAL A 274 12.06 -10.95 -4.26
CA VAL A 274 12.22 -9.98 -5.34
C VAL A 274 11.20 -10.27 -6.43
N SER A 275 10.38 -9.27 -6.80
CA SER A 275 9.62 -9.34 -8.03
C SER A 275 10.28 -8.51 -9.12
N VAL A 276 10.29 -9.05 -10.33
CA VAL A 276 10.74 -8.38 -11.53
C VAL A 276 9.76 -8.69 -12.65
N ASN A 277 9.04 -7.66 -13.11
CA ASN A 277 8.02 -7.83 -14.12
C ASN A 277 8.34 -6.94 -15.32
N PRO A 278 8.31 -7.45 -16.56
CA PRO A 278 8.34 -6.59 -17.73
C PRO A 278 7.05 -5.79 -17.79
N VAL A 279 7.17 -4.47 -17.97
CA VAL A 279 6.03 -3.54 -17.98
C VAL A 279 5.82 -2.88 -19.33
N TYR A 280 6.84 -2.85 -20.17
CA TYR A 280 6.73 -2.49 -21.58
C TYR A 280 7.85 -3.13 -22.39
N MET A 281 7.64 -3.20 -23.70
CA MET A 281 8.64 -3.63 -24.69
C MET A 281 8.50 -2.77 -25.94
N ASN A 282 9.63 -2.34 -26.50
CA ASN A 282 9.67 -1.58 -27.74
C ASN A 282 10.70 -2.19 -28.68
N ALA A 283 10.25 -2.64 -29.86
CA ALA A 283 11.11 -3.23 -30.89
C ALA A 283 10.46 -3.09 -32.28
N GLY A 284 11.28 -3.13 -33.31
CA GLY A 284 10.82 -3.01 -34.70
C GLY A 284 10.93 -1.60 -35.26
N THR A 285 10.82 -1.46 -36.57
CA THR A 285 10.84 -0.18 -37.28
C THR A 285 9.40 0.24 -37.60
N PRO A 286 8.90 1.36 -37.03
CA PRO A 286 7.55 1.83 -37.31
C PRO A 286 7.35 2.23 -38.77
N SER A 287 6.14 2.06 -39.29
CA SER A 287 5.69 2.54 -40.59
C SER A 287 4.26 3.11 -40.49
N PRO A 288 3.77 3.86 -41.47
CA PRO A 288 2.42 4.38 -41.47
C PRO A 288 1.30 3.31 -41.37
N THR A 289 1.63 2.06 -41.71
CA THR A 289 0.70 0.92 -41.70
C THR A 289 1.03 -0.10 -40.59
N GLY A 290 1.83 0.28 -39.59
CA GLY A 290 2.27 -0.59 -38.50
C GLY A 290 3.78 -0.69 -38.41
N PHE A 291 4.35 -1.87 -38.67
CA PHE A 291 5.80 -2.10 -38.64
C PHE A 291 6.32 -2.63 -39.97
N VAL A 292 7.60 -2.34 -40.28
CA VAL A 292 8.29 -2.87 -41.45
C VAL A 292 8.69 -4.32 -41.20
N MET A 293 7.88 -5.26 -41.69
CA MET A 293 8.00 -6.69 -41.37
C MET A 293 9.20 -7.42 -42.01
N ASN A 294 9.82 -6.83 -43.02
CA ASN A 294 11.00 -7.40 -43.71
C ASN A 294 12.32 -6.74 -43.31
N MET A 295 12.36 -6.03 -42.18
CA MET A 295 13.52 -5.34 -41.66
C MET A 295 13.80 -5.68 -40.22
N GLN A 296 15.01 -6.11 -39.90
CA GLN A 296 15.50 -6.29 -38.54
C GLN A 296 15.91 -4.93 -37.96
N PRO A 297 15.42 -4.52 -36.79
CA PRO A 297 15.77 -3.25 -36.18
C PRO A 297 17.19 -3.29 -35.60
N SER A 298 17.83 -2.12 -35.53
CA SER A 298 19.15 -1.95 -34.89
C SER A 298 19.07 -1.87 -33.37
N GLU A 299 17.90 -1.58 -32.83
CA GLU A 299 17.66 -1.39 -31.39
C GLU A 299 16.37 -2.03 -30.96
N ALA A 300 16.35 -2.45 -29.70
CA ALA A 300 15.16 -2.91 -28.99
C ALA A 300 15.32 -2.62 -27.50
N GLU A 301 14.23 -2.43 -26.77
CA GLU A 301 14.30 -2.18 -25.33
C GLU A 301 13.14 -2.82 -24.57
N VAL A 302 13.38 -3.09 -23.29
CA VAL A 302 12.36 -3.56 -22.33
C VAL A 302 12.51 -2.80 -21.02
N GLY A 303 11.38 -2.45 -20.42
CA GLY A 303 11.31 -1.87 -19.08
C GLY A 303 10.79 -2.88 -18.06
N PHE A 304 11.44 -2.92 -16.90
CA PHE A 304 11.07 -3.78 -15.79
C PHE A 304 10.72 -2.95 -14.55
N ASP A 305 9.65 -3.34 -13.84
CA ASP A 305 9.38 -2.94 -12.46
C ASP A 305 10.01 -3.97 -11.54
N LEU A 306 10.96 -3.54 -10.72
CA LEU A 306 11.60 -4.34 -9.69
C LEU A 306 11.10 -3.91 -8.31
N ARG A 307 10.73 -4.90 -7.49
CA ARG A 307 10.41 -4.69 -6.07
C ARG A 307 11.31 -5.58 -5.23
N LEU A 308 12.11 -4.97 -4.37
CA LEU A 308 13.11 -5.67 -3.57
C LEU A 308 12.77 -5.58 -2.08
N PRO A 309 12.78 -6.71 -1.35
CA PRO A 309 12.72 -6.64 0.11
C PRO A 309 13.90 -5.83 0.66
N PRO A 310 13.74 -5.04 1.72
CA PRO A 310 14.86 -4.30 2.32
C PRO A 310 15.89 -5.22 2.99
N THR A 311 15.60 -6.50 3.08
CA THR A 311 16.50 -7.56 3.59
C THR A 311 17.35 -8.22 2.49
N GLU A 312 17.13 -7.86 1.22
CA GLU A 312 17.84 -8.44 0.07
C GLU A 312 19.28 -7.91 -0.02
N ASP A 313 20.18 -8.74 -0.56
CA ASP A 313 21.53 -8.32 -0.93
C ASP A 313 21.49 -7.46 -2.20
N ILE A 314 21.44 -6.15 -2.00
CA ILE A 314 21.32 -5.16 -3.08
C ILE A 314 22.51 -5.21 -4.04
N GLU A 315 23.72 -5.45 -3.52
CA GLU A 315 24.92 -5.56 -4.37
C GLU A 315 24.85 -6.80 -5.27
N GLN A 316 24.25 -7.88 -4.78
CA GLN A 316 24.03 -9.08 -5.59
C GLN A 316 23.03 -8.79 -6.72
N ILE A 317 21.96 -8.05 -6.44
CA ILE A 317 21.00 -7.66 -7.50
C ILE A 317 21.66 -6.76 -8.55
N GLU A 318 22.48 -5.79 -8.14
CA GLU A 318 23.22 -4.95 -9.07
C GLU A 318 24.19 -5.74 -9.94
N ARG A 319 24.94 -6.68 -9.34
CA ARG A 319 25.79 -7.59 -10.10
C ARG A 319 24.99 -8.42 -11.10
N ARG A 320 23.84 -8.96 -10.68
CA ARG A 320 22.94 -9.73 -11.53
C ARG A 320 22.43 -8.92 -12.73
N ILE A 321 22.02 -7.67 -12.50
CA ILE A 321 21.61 -6.76 -13.59
C ILE A 321 22.74 -6.59 -14.59
N LYS A 322 23.95 -6.32 -14.11
CA LYS A 322 25.13 -6.02 -14.96
C LYS A 322 25.66 -7.26 -15.71
N GLU A 323 25.70 -8.41 -15.04
CA GLU A 323 26.45 -9.57 -15.52
C GLU A 323 25.55 -10.64 -16.14
N GLU A 324 24.29 -10.77 -15.66
CA GLU A 324 23.38 -11.79 -16.12
C GLU A 324 22.25 -11.22 -17.01
N TRP A 325 21.61 -10.10 -16.60
CA TRP A 325 20.44 -9.58 -17.30
C TRP A 325 20.80 -8.66 -18.47
N ALA A 326 21.84 -7.84 -18.30
CA ALA A 326 22.30 -6.91 -19.33
C ALA A 326 23.83 -6.98 -19.56
N PRO A 327 24.39 -8.17 -19.88
CA PRO A 327 25.81 -8.27 -20.09
C PRO A 327 26.27 -7.53 -21.36
N ALA A 328 27.29 -6.67 -21.22
CA ALA A 328 27.78 -5.81 -22.29
C ALA A 328 28.30 -6.59 -23.50
N HIS A 329 28.84 -7.80 -23.32
CA HIS A 329 29.34 -8.64 -24.42
C HIS A 329 28.23 -9.17 -25.34
N LYS A 330 26.93 -9.09 -24.91
CA LYS A 330 25.75 -9.36 -25.75
C LYS A 330 25.14 -8.07 -26.33
N ASN A 331 25.88 -6.98 -26.40
CA ASN A 331 25.41 -5.66 -26.85
C ASN A 331 24.17 -5.18 -26.09
N LEU A 332 24.12 -5.48 -24.81
CA LEU A 332 23.09 -5.01 -23.88
C LEU A 332 23.65 -3.88 -23.02
N THR A 333 22.81 -2.87 -22.80
CA THR A 333 23.06 -1.79 -21.85
C THR A 333 21.85 -1.64 -20.94
N TYR A 334 22.03 -1.04 -19.76
CA TYR A 334 20.92 -0.82 -18.86
C TYR A 334 20.97 0.56 -18.21
N GLN A 335 19.79 1.03 -17.79
CA GLN A 335 19.62 2.25 -17.03
C GLN A 335 18.61 2.01 -15.89
N LEU A 336 18.98 2.36 -14.67
CA LEU A 336 18.05 2.46 -13.56
C LEU A 336 17.40 3.84 -13.58
N MET A 337 16.15 3.92 -14.05
CA MET A 337 15.36 5.16 -14.12
C MET A 337 14.97 5.67 -12.74
N LYS A 338 14.64 4.75 -11.83
CA LYS A 338 14.42 5.00 -10.41
C LYS A 338 15.17 3.94 -9.63
N LYS A 339 15.94 4.39 -8.66
CA LYS A 339 16.62 3.56 -7.69
C LYS A 339 16.32 4.15 -6.32
N GLY A 340 15.30 3.61 -5.66
CA GLY A 340 14.95 4.05 -4.31
C GLY A 340 16.10 3.82 -3.32
N PRO A 341 16.18 4.59 -2.24
CA PRO A 341 17.17 4.39 -1.19
C PRO A 341 17.03 2.99 -0.58
N VAL A 342 18.14 2.40 -0.20
CA VAL A 342 18.20 1.03 0.33
C VAL A 342 18.51 1.00 1.83
N ARG A 343 18.90 2.16 2.39
CA ARG A 343 19.25 2.35 3.80
C ARG A 343 18.71 3.68 4.30
N ASP A 344 18.50 3.74 5.61
CA ASP A 344 18.12 4.98 6.29
C ASP A 344 19.34 5.92 6.42
N VAL A 345 19.08 7.14 6.92
CA VAL A 345 20.12 8.15 7.18
C VAL A 345 21.21 7.70 8.16
N THR A 346 21.00 6.60 8.89
CA THR A 346 21.97 6.01 9.83
C THR A 346 22.68 4.78 9.25
N GLY A 347 22.40 4.41 8.00
CA GLY A 347 23.00 3.27 7.29
C GLY A 347 22.35 1.91 7.56
N ARG A 348 21.19 1.86 8.24
CA ARG A 348 20.45 0.62 8.52
C ARG A 348 19.48 0.28 7.38
N PRO A 349 19.09 -1.00 7.22
CA PRO A 349 18.01 -1.38 6.30
C PRO A 349 16.70 -0.65 6.62
N LEU A 350 15.90 -0.36 5.58
CA LEU A 350 14.63 0.37 5.70
C LEU A 350 13.52 -0.52 6.28
N LEU A 351 13.65 -0.90 7.51
CA LEU A 351 12.68 -1.70 8.25
C LEU A 351 12.58 -1.24 9.72
N THR A 352 11.41 -1.46 10.30
CA THR A 352 11.15 -1.24 11.73
C THR A 352 11.21 -2.60 12.44
N PRO A 353 12.11 -2.82 13.41
CA PRO A 353 12.15 -4.10 14.10
C PRO A 353 10.80 -4.41 14.77
N ALA A 354 10.20 -5.55 14.41
CA ALA A 354 8.93 -6.02 14.96
C ALA A 354 9.17 -7.11 16.01
N ASN A 355 9.95 -6.77 17.04
CA ASN A 355 10.31 -7.64 18.16
C ASN A 355 10.65 -6.81 19.40
N ALA A 356 11.00 -7.48 20.49
CA ALA A 356 11.29 -6.86 21.79
C ALA A 356 12.49 -5.86 21.80
N SER A 357 13.32 -5.80 20.77
CA SER A 357 14.39 -4.80 20.67
C SER A 357 13.85 -3.40 20.33
N ASN A 358 12.61 -3.32 19.84
CA ASN A 358 11.91 -2.08 19.55
C ASN A 358 10.81 -1.86 20.60
N PRO A 359 10.96 -0.91 21.51
CA PRO A 359 9.95 -0.68 22.56
C PRO A 359 8.59 -0.25 21.97
N TRP A 360 8.57 0.44 20.83
CA TRP A 360 7.33 0.81 20.15
C TRP A 360 6.55 -0.40 19.67
N TRP A 361 7.25 -1.45 19.20
CA TRP A 361 6.61 -2.71 18.84
C TRP A 361 5.88 -3.32 20.04
N SER A 362 6.53 -3.41 21.18
CA SER A 362 5.92 -3.99 22.38
C SER A 362 4.68 -3.22 22.83
N VAL A 363 4.71 -1.88 22.76
CA VAL A 363 3.56 -1.03 23.09
C VAL A 363 2.42 -1.25 22.09
N PHE A 364 2.72 -1.28 20.79
CA PHE A 364 1.76 -1.54 19.73
C PHE A 364 1.09 -2.91 19.90
N GLU A 365 1.88 -3.97 20.06
CA GLU A 365 1.39 -5.34 20.23
C GLU A 365 0.47 -5.47 21.45
N GLN A 366 0.87 -4.92 22.60
CA GLN A 366 0.06 -4.93 23.81
C GLN A 366 -1.24 -4.13 23.66
N ALA A 367 -1.22 -3.02 22.92
CA ALA A 367 -2.42 -2.25 22.63
C ALA A 367 -3.43 -3.05 21.79
N ILE A 368 -2.96 -3.79 20.77
CA ILE A 368 -3.83 -4.68 19.99
C ILE A 368 -4.40 -5.80 20.86
N ILE A 369 -3.58 -6.45 21.70
CA ILE A 369 -4.04 -7.50 22.61
C ILE A 369 -5.09 -6.94 23.59
N SER A 370 -4.84 -5.75 24.16
CA SER A 370 -5.76 -5.11 25.11
C SER A 370 -7.07 -4.67 24.46
N SER A 371 -7.08 -4.43 23.16
CA SER A 371 -8.31 -4.22 22.40
C SER A 371 -9.10 -5.51 22.17
N GLY A 372 -8.59 -6.68 22.56
CA GLY A 372 -9.16 -7.99 22.22
C GLY A 372 -8.82 -8.48 20.82
N GLY A 373 -7.89 -7.83 20.13
CA GLY A 373 -7.40 -8.22 18.82
C GLY A 373 -6.27 -9.24 18.88
N LYS A 374 -5.96 -9.84 17.73
CA LYS A 374 -4.82 -10.73 17.53
C LYS A 374 -4.00 -10.25 16.33
N LEU A 375 -2.67 -10.32 16.44
CA LEU A 375 -1.77 -10.01 15.33
C LEU A 375 -1.37 -11.27 14.57
N ALA A 376 -1.31 -11.17 13.25
CA ALA A 376 -0.58 -12.11 12.42
C ALA A 376 0.95 -11.95 12.63
N LYS A 377 1.74 -12.88 12.07
CA LYS A 377 3.19 -12.67 11.96
C LYS A 377 3.45 -11.37 11.20
N PRO A 378 4.35 -10.50 11.69
CA PRO A 378 4.71 -9.27 10.96
C PRO A 378 5.22 -9.56 9.56
N GLU A 379 4.83 -8.72 8.60
CA GLU A 379 5.09 -8.91 7.18
C GLU A 379 5.89 -7.75 6.58
N ILE A 380 6.57 -8.02 5.46
CA ILE A 380 7.02 -6.97 4.53
C ILE A 380 5.88 -6.75 3.55
N LEU A 381 5.43 -5.50 3.39
CA LEU A 381 4.41 -5.15 2.42
C LEU A 381 4.92 -5.40 1.00
N SER A 382 4.10 -6.05 0.17
CA SER A 382 4.47 -6.34 -1.22
C SER A 382 4.40 -5.13 -2.15
N SER A 383 3.68 -4.07 -1.76
CA SER A 383 3.66 -2.74 -2.38
C SER A 383 4.54 -1.77 -1.59
N THR A 384 4.22 -0.48 -1.66
CA THR A 384 4.86 0.60 -0.91
C THR A 384 3.80 1.49 -0.30
N THR A 385 4.10 2.10 0.84
CA THR A 385 3.33 3.17 1.47
C THR A 385 4.23 4.34 1.81
N ASP A 386 3.70 5.41 2.34
CA ASP A 386 4.45 6.58 2.78
C ASP A 386 5.36 6.31 3.99
N ALA A 387 5.11 5.21 4.74
CA ALA A 387 5.99 4.75 5.81
C ALA A 387 7.46 4.59 5.37
N ARG A 388 7.70 4.30 4.08
CA ARG A 388 9.06 4.20 3.51
C ARG A 388 9.88 5.48 3.71
N PHE A 389 9.26 6.64 3.55
CA PHE A 389 9.94 7.94 3.68
C PHE A 389 10.33 8.23 5.13
N VAL A 390 9.46 7.89 6.07
CA VAL A 390 9.73 8.07 7.52
C VAL A 390 10.83 7.11 7.98
N ARG A 391 10.80 5.85 7.50
CA ARG A 391 11.89 4.89 7.76
C ARG A 391 13.23 5.35 7.19
N GLN A 392 13.26 6.06 6.05
CA GLN A 392 14.48 6.66 5.50
C GLN A 392 15.10 7.69 6.47
N MET A 393 14.27 8.39 7.24
CA MET A 393 14.74 9.33 8.26
C MET A 393 15.20 8.64 9.55
N GLY A 394 15.16 7.30 9.61
CA GLY A 394 15.55 6.51 10.79
C GLY A 394 14.47 6.44 11.87
N VAL A 395 13.27 6.94 11.61
CA VAL A 395 12.13 6.88 12.52
C VAL A 395 11.37 5.56 12.32
N PRO A 396 11.07 4.81 13.39
CA PRO A 396 10.29 3.58 13.29
C PRO A 396 8.86 3.86 12.83
N ALA A 397 8.40 3.11 11.83
CA ALA A 397 7.06 3.21 11.26
C ALA A 397 6.49 1.81 10.98
N LEU A 398 5.21 1.60 11.33
CA LEU A 398 4.47 0.37 11.05
C LEU A 398 3.28 0.69 10.14
N GLY A 399 3.04 -0.17 9.14
CA GLY A 399 1.80 -0.14 8.36
C GLY A 399 0.74 -0.98 9.05
N PHE A 400 -0.45 -0.38 9.31
CA PHE A 400 -1.54 -1.04 10.03
C PHE A 400 -2.89 -0.45 9.69
N SER A 401 -3.81 -1.33 9.26
CA SER A 401 -5.23 -1.01 9.09
C SER A 401 -6.07 -2.04 9.85
N PRO A 402 -6.96 -1.62 10.76
CA PRO A 402 -7.70 -2.52 11.64
C PRO A 402 -8.90 -3.20 10.94
N MET A 403 -8.65 -3.90 9.83
CA MET A 403 -9.65 -4.52 8.97
C MET A 403 -9.50 -6.04 8.96
N ILE A 404 -10.15 -6.76 9.90
CA ILE A 404 -10.21 -8.23 9.92
C ILE A 404 -11.46 -8.74 9.22
N ASN A 405 -11.48 -10.04 8.85
CA ASN A 405 -12.59 -10.70 8.16
C ASN A 405 -13.06 -9.94 6.91
N THR A 406 -12.14 -9.27 6.25
CA THR A 406 -12.37 -8.38 5.12
C THR A 406 -11.52 -8.83 3.94
N PRO A 407 -12.09 -9.10 2.76
CA PRO A 407 -11.29 -9.42 1.58
C PRO A 407 -10.40 -8.23 1.20
N ILE A 408 -9.24 -8.51 0.63
CA ILE A 408 -8.32 -7.47 0.16
C ILE A 408 -8.83 -7.00 -1.20
N LEU A 409 -9.33 -5.76 -1.27
CA LEU A 409 -9.93 -5.17 -2.47
C LEU A 409 -9.27 -3.85 -2.90
N LEU A 410 -8.02 -3.63 -2.49
CA LEU A 410 -7.27 -2.45 -2.88
C LEU A 410 -7.18 -2.40 -4.40
N HIS A 411 -7.55 -1.25 -5.00
CA HIS A 411 -7.58 -0.99 -6.45
C HIS A 411 -8.54 -1.87 -7.26
N ASP A 412 -9.31 -2.75 -6.60
CA ASP A 412 -10.25 -3.67 -7.26
C ASP A 412 -11.63 -3.02 -7.44
N HIS A 413 -12.47 -3.65 -8.27
CA HIS A 413 -13.87 -3.27 -8.42
C HIS A 413 -14.67 -3.67 -7.18
N ASN A 414 -15.73 -2.89 -6.91
CA ASN A 414 -16.62 -3.16 -5.78
C ASN A 414 -15.93 -3.20 -4.41
N GLU A 415 -14.87 -2.40 -4.25
CA GLU A 415 -14.24 -2.17 -2.97
C GLU A 415 -15.28 -1.79 -1.92
N PHE A 416 -15.21 -2.40 -0.74
CA PHE A 416 -16.11 -2.11 0.37
C PHE A 416 -15.43 -2.31 1.72
N LEU A 417 -15.98 -1.64 2.72
CA LEU A 417 -15.71 -1.93 4.12
C LEU A 417 -17.03 -2.14 4.87
N GLU A 418 -17.13 -3.20 5.67
CA GLU A 418 -18.32 -3.40 6.50
C GLU A 418 -18.35 -2.40 7.66
N ASP A 419 -19.51 -1.83 7.93
CA ASP A 419 -19.70 -0.82 8.98
C ASP A 419 -19.24 -1.28 10.37
N LYS A 420 -19.48 -2.54 10.73
CA LYS A 420 -18.99 -3.12 11.99
C LYS A 420 -17.47 -3.21 12.05
N VAL A 421 -16.79 -3.44 10.89
CA VAL A 421 -15.31 -3.45 10.81
C VAL A 421 -14.77 -2.04 10.93
N PHE A 422 -15.42 -1.08 10.26
CA PHE A 422 -15.08 0.34 10.39
C PHE A 422 -15.21 0.83 11.85
N LEU A 423 -16.33 0.52 12.52
CA LEU A 423 -16.57 0.90 13.91
C LEU A 423 -15.56 0.22 14.86
N ARG A 424 -15.29 -1.07 14.62
CA ARG A 424 -14.28 -1.80 15.40
C ARG A 424 -12.89 -1.18 15.24
N GLY A 425 -12.57 -0.67 14.05
CA GLY A 425 -11.33 0.06 13.79
C GLY A 425 -11.16 1.30 14.66
N ILE A 426 -12.24 2.04 14.92
CA ILE A 426 -12.23 3.20 15.83
C ILE A 426 -11.82 2.76 17.26
N GLU A 427 -12.40 1.68 17.78
CA GLU A 427 -12.03 1.16 19.09
C GLU A 427 -10.57 0.72 19.17
N VAL A 428 -10.08 0.03 18.15
CA VAL A 428 -8.69 -0.39 18.06
C VAL A 428 -7.75 0.82 18.08
N TYR A 429 -8.07 1.87 17.32
CA TYR A 429 -7.27 3.11 17.34
C TYR A 429 -7.36 3.85 18.67
N GLN A 430 -8.46 3.78 19.41
CA GLN A 430 -8.50 4.30 20.78
C GLN A 430 -7.47 3.62 21.68
N HIS A 431 -7.35 2.29 21.60
CA HIS A 431 -6.34 1.54 22.36
C HIS A 431 -4.92 1.92 21.92
N LEU A 432 -4.67 1.99 20.62
CA LEU A 432 -3.36 2.34 20.05
C LEU A 432 -2.94 3.75 20.42
N ILE A 433 -3.79 4.75 20.16
CA ILE A 433 -3.50 6.15 20.47
C ILE A 433 -3.24 6.32 21.96
N ARG A 434 -4.09 5.75 22.81
CA ARG A 434 -3.89 5.77 24.26
C ARG A 434 -2.53 5.18 24.67
N ALA A 435 -2.21 3.99 24.21
CA ALA A 435 -0.98 3.28 24.61
C ALA A 435 0.27 3.99 24.10
N LEU A 436 0.33 4.31 22.82
CA LEU A 436 1.49 4.94 22.18
C LEU A 436 1.74 6.35 22.74
N SER A 437 0.69 7.15 22.93
CA SER A 437 0.85 8.51 23.46
C SER A 437 1.11 8.59 24.96
N SER A 438 0.84 7.51 25.72
CA SER A 438 1.17 7.40 27.15
C SER A 438 2.54 6.78 27.41
N PHE A 439 3.18 6.19 26.39
CA PHE A 439 4.49 5.54 26.54
C PHE A 439 5.59 6.56 26.86
N LYS A 440 6.35 6.34 27.91
CA LYS A 440 7.37 7.31 28.38
C LYS A 440 8.80 6.99 27.93
N GLY A 441 8.99 5.89 27.14
CA GLY A 441 10.29 5.51 26.60
C GLY A 441 10.96 4.42 27.37
#